data_29243d21282bb1a9b5af3a615384c50a
#
_entry.id   29243d21282bb1a9b5af3a615384c50a
#
_cell.length_a   1.000
_cell.length_b   1.000
_cell.length_c   1.000
_cell.angle_alpha   90.00
_cell.angle_beta   90.00
_cell.angle_gamma   90.00
#
_symmetry.space_group_name_H-M   'P 1'
#
loop_
_entity.id
_entity.type
_entity.pdbx_description
1 polymer ?
#
loop_
_entity_poly.entity_id
_entity_poly.type
_entity_poly.pdbx_seq_one_letter_code
_entity_poly.pdbx_strand_id
1 'polypeptide(L)'
;MGIPCYGNDDVCAYHDGCRPLPKVLKLDGFKVQHFDLDHNVPNTAFVIDLDSGIRVLYVTDTRSVRKRVKNVNYAIIECNYDDDTIIDNMSIGDYSRSHPENHMSLEACIDYLHEIYSPSLQGVVLWHLSSSNVDEGRAMSSVMDSLGFESVYIARSGLEIEMVRDEF
;
A
#
# COMPACT_ATOMS: atom_id res chain seq x y z
N MET A 1 -27.42 13.88 -1.65
CA MET A 1 -26.53 13.86 -0.47
C MET A 1 -25.10 13.69 -0.97
N GLY A 2 -24.18 14.60 -0.57
CA GLY A 2 -22.77 14.44 -0.93
C GLY A 2 -22.11 13.34 -0.09
N ILE A 3 -21.12 12.66 -0.67
CA ILE A 3 -20.27 11.70 0.06
C ILE A 3 -19.42 12.50 1.05
N PRO A 4 -19.39 12.16 2.35
CA PRO A 4 -18.54 12.85 3.30
C PRO A 4 -17.06 12.62 2.99
N CYS A 5 -16.27 13.70 2.96
CA CYS A 5 -14.83 13.68 2.81
C CYS A 5 -14.17 13.85 4.18
N TYR A 6 -13.11 13.09 4.44
CA TYR A 6 -12.27 13.20 5.62
C TYR A 6 -10.80 13.26 5.21
N GLY A 7 -10.02 14.11 5.86
CA GLY A 7 -8.60 14.28 5.55
C GLY A 7 -7.80 14.85 6.71
N ASN A 8 -6.49 14.93 6.54
CA ASN A 8 -5.63 15.70 7.40
C ASN A 8 -5.87 17.22 7.19
N ASP A 9 -5.19 18.05 7.96
CA ASP A 9 -5.40 19.50 7.91
C ASP A 9 -5.08 20.08 6.53
N ASP A 10 -4.07 19.56 5.84
CA ASP A 10 -3.68 20.02 4.50
C ASP A 10 -4.77 19.70 3.46
N VAL A 11 -5.30 18.48 3.48
CA VAL A 11 -6.42 18.07 2.60
C VAL A 11 -7.65 18.91 2.88
N CYS A 12 -7.98 19.14 4.15
CA CYS A 12 -9.14 19.93 4.54
C CYS A 12 -8.99 21.42 4.20
N ALA A 13 -7.76 21.94 4.09
CA ALA A 13 -7.50 23.30 3.65
C ALA A 13 -7.81 23.53 2.16
N TYR A 14 -7.71 22.48 1.32
CA TYR A 14 -7.94 22.57 -0.12
C TYR A 14 -9.34 22.10 -0.57
N HIS A 15 -10.08 21.37 0.26
CA HIS A 15 -11.37 20.78 -0.12
C HIS A 15 -12.49 21.30 0.79
N ASP A 16 -13.37 22.15 0.23
CA ASP A 16 -14.57 22.62 0.91
C ASP A 16 -15.45 21.43 1.35
N GLY A 17 -15.84 21.44 2.62
CA GLY A 17 -16.66 20.38 3.20
C GLY A 17 -15.88 19.13 3.65
N CYS A 18 -14.53 19.11 3.51
CA CYS A 18 -13.70 18.11 4.14
C CYS A 18 -13.76 18.26 5.66
N ARG A 19 -13.77 17.14 6.35
CA ARG A 19 -13.78 17.07 7.83
C ARG A 19 -12.44 16.53 8.33
N PRO A 20 -11.93 17.03 9.45
CA PRO A 20 -10.72 16.47 10.07
C PRO A 20 -10.89 14.97 10.31
N LEU A 21 -9.89 14.19 9.90
CA LEU A 21 -9.87 12.74 10.08
C LEU A 21 -9.68 12.41 11.57
N PRO A 22 -10.64 11.79 12.26
CA PRO A 22 -10.46 11.40 13.66
C PRO A 22 -9.55 10.19 13.77
N LYS A 23 -8.88 9.98 14.91
CA LYS A 23 -8.01 8.79 15.14
C LYS A 23 -8.69 7.47 14.81
N VAL A 24 -9.99 7.39 14.99
CA VAL A 24 -10.84 6.26 14.62
C VAL A 24 -12.12 6.80 14.03
N LEU A 25 -12.33 6.57 12.75
CA LEU A 25 -13.57 6.88 12.04
C LEU A 25 -14.44 5.61 11.98
N LYS A 26 -15.66 5.69 12.52
CA LYS A 26 -16.64 4.60 12.40
C LYS A 26 -17.69 4.99 11.37
N LEU A 27 -17.90 4.12 10.41
CA LEU A 27 -18.90 4.24 9.37
C LEU A 27 -19.76 2.98 9.36
N ASP A 28 -20.86 3.01 8.63
CA ASP A 28 -21.72 1.83 8.47
C ASP A 28 -20.96 0.76 7.68
N GLY A 29 -20.83 -0.41 8.27
CA GLY A 29 -20.14 -1.55 7.68
C GLY A 29 -18.62 -1.61 7.91
N PHE A 30 -17.96 -0.54 8.40
CA PHE A 30 -16.51 -0.57 8.64
C PHE A 30 -16.00 0.52 9.60
N LYS A 31 -14.81 0.28 10.10
CA LYS A 31 -14.05 1.21 10.94
C LYS A 31 -12.69 1.50 10.29
N VAL A 32 -12.28 2.77 10.27
CA VAL A 32 -10.97 3.20 9.76
C VAL A 32 -10.11 3.73 10.90
N GLN A 33 -8.90 3.23 11.01
CA GLN A 33 -7.80 3.79 11.79
C GLN A 33 -6.71 4.26 10.85
N HIS A 34 -5.88 5.20 11.26
CA HIS A 34 -4.80 5.72 10.44
C HIS A 34 -3.52 5.94 11.23
N PHE A 35 -2.42 6.10 10.51
CA PHE A 35 -1.12 6.49 11.06
C PHE A 35 -0.27 7.19 9.98
N ASP A 36 0.67 8.02 10.43
CA ASP A 36 1.51 8.80 9.54
C ASP A 36 2.54 7.92 8.83
N LEU A 37 2.84 8.31 7.59
CA LEU A 37 3.82 7.70 6.70
C LEU A 37 5.03 8.62 6.50
N ASP A 38 6.16 8.02 6.09
CA ASP A 38 7.41 8.72 5.79
C ASP A 38 7.42 9.19 4.32
N HIS A 39 7.01 10.43 4.10
CA HIS A 39 6.97 11.05 2.78
C HIS A 39 7.38 12.54 2.88
N ASN A 40 7.64 13.19 1.73
CA ASN A 40 8.03 14.60 1.67
C ASN A 40 6.89 15.58 1.99
N VAL A 41 5.67 15.12 1.96
CA VAL A 41 4.46 15.83 2.41
C VAL A 41 3.71 14.98 3.43
N PRO A 42 2.89 15.56 4.32
CA PRO A 42 2.08 14.80 5.27
C PRO A 42 1.24 13.74 4.57
N ASN A 43 1.51 12.49 4.85
CA ASN A 43 0.82 11.34 4.27
C ASN A 43 0.40 10.33 5.32
N THR A 44 -0.58 9.48 4.97
CA THR A 44 -1.31 8.69 5.95
C THR A 44 -1.66 7.32 5.40
N ALA A 45 -1.29 6.27 6.14
CA ALA A 45 -1.79 4.92 5.91
C ALA A 45 -3.12 4.68 6.61
N PHE A 46 -3.90 3.75 6.07
CA PHE A 46 -5.20 3.38 6.62
C PHE A 46 -5.25 1.90 6.99
N VAL A 47 -5.84 1.62 8.15
CA VAL A 47 -6.25 0.27 8.56
C VAL A 47 -7.77 0.26 8.58
N ILE A 48 -8.38 -0.54 7.71
CA ILE A 48 -9.82 -0.62 7.52
C ILE A 48 -10.27 -1.97 8.06
N ASP A 49 -11.07 -1.95 9.11
CA ASP A 49 -11.71 -3.13 9.69
C ASP A 49 -13.15 -3.19 9.20
N LEU A 50 -13.50 -4.18 8.38
CA LEU A 50 -14.87 -4.44 7.94
C LEU A 50 -15.65 -5.19 9.03
N ASP A 51 -16.97 -5.00 9.08
CA ASP A 51 -17.86 -5.71 10.02
C ASP A 51 -17.86 -7.24 9.78
N SER A 52 -17.48 -7.68 8.57
CA SER A 52 -17.23 -9.09 8.25
C SER A 52 -16.00 -9.68 8.97
N GLY A 53 -15.22 -8.85 9.67
CA GLY A 53 -14.00 -9.24 10.37
C GLY A 53 -12.75 -9.24 9.48
N ILE A 54 -12.83 -8.77 8.24
CA ILE A 54 -11.70 -8.58 7.34
C ILE A 54 -10.97 -7.29 7.70
N ARG A 55 -9.65 -7.36 7.79
CA ARG A 55 -8.76 -6.20 7.99
C ARG A 55 -7.94 -5.93 6.74
N VAL A 56 -8.10 -4.73 6.20
CA VAL A 56 -7.34 -4.23 5.05
C VAL A 56 -6.34 -3.18 5.51
N LEU A 57 -5.10 -3.32 5.07
CA LEU A 57 -4.06 -2.30 5.22
C LEU A 57 -3.87 -1.60 3.88
N TYR A 58 -3.91 -0.27 3.86
CA TYR A 58 -3.65 0.56 2.69
C TYR A 58 -2.47 1.50 2.94
N VAL A 59 -1.42 1.38 2.14
CA VAL A 59 -0.17 2.14 2.24
C VAL A 59 0.24 2.60 0.85
N THR A 60 0.44 3.90 0.68
CA THR A 60 0.91 4.50 -0.58
C THR A 60 1.73 5.75 -0.31
N ASP A 61 2.55 6.17 -1.27
CA ASP A 61 3.39 7.36 -1.21
C ASP A 61 4.23 7.41 0.08
N THR A 62 5.10 6.41 0.26
CA THR A 62 5.96 6.34 1.44
C THR A 62 7.28 5.64 1.14
N ARG A 63 8.35 6.13 1.73
CA ARG A 63 9.65 5.43 1.70
C ARG A 63 9.64 4.15 2.52
N SER A 64 8.95 4.17 3.67
CA SER A 64 8.95 3.06 4.61
C SER A 64 7.76 3.13 5.57
N VAL A 65 7.44 2.01 6.19
CA VAL A 65 6.40 1.91 7.20
C VAL A 65 7.02 1.48 8.53
N ARG A 66 6.91 2.33 9.56
CA ARG A 66 7.48 2.04 10.89
C ARG A 66 6.52 1.28 11.81
N LYS A 67 5.22 1.33 11.50
CA LYS A 67 4.19 0.72 12.34
C LYS A 67 3.87 -0.68 11.88
N ARG A 68 4.14 -1.67 12.71
CA ARG A 68 3.70 -3.04 12.49
C ARG A 68 2.19 -3.17 12.74
N VAL A 69 1.43 -3.50 11.69
CA VAL A 69 0.00 -3.80 11.77
C VAL A 69 -0.20 -5.31 11.86
N LYS A 70 -0.99 -5.75 12.86
CA LYS A 70 -1.23 -7.18 13.10
C LYS A 70 -2.54 -7.65 12.47
N ASN A 71 -2.60 -8.94 12.16
CA ASN A 71 -3.80 -9.63 11.67
C ASN A 71 -4.39 -8.99 10.41
N VAL A 72 -3.52 -8.59 9.48
CA VAL A 72 -3.92 -8.08 8.16
C VAL A 72 -4.39 -9.25 7.32
N ASN A 73 -5.56 -9.10 6.68
CA ASN A 73 -6.08 -10.07 5.71
C ASN A 73 -5.68 -9.67 4.28
N TYR A 74 -5.75 -8.38 3.97
CA TYR A 74 -5.37 -7.86 2.66
C TYR A 74 -4.47 -6.63 2.82
N ALA A 75 -3.33 -6.63 2.13
CA ALA A 75 -2.41 -5.50 2.10
C ALA A 75 -2.43 -4.86 0.70
N ILE A 76 -2.80 -3.59 0.61
CA ILE A 76 -2.64 -2.76 -0.58
C ILE A 76 -1.45 -1.87 -0.29
N ILE A 77 -0.30 -2.15 -0.91
CA ILE A 77 0.98 -1.58 -0.52
C ILE A 77 1.76 -1.07 -1.72
N GLU A 78 2.43 0.07 -1.55
CA GLU A 78 3.32 0.62 -2.55
C GLU A 78 4.49 -0.32 -2.85
N CYS A 79 4.82 -0.42 -4.15
CA CYS A 79 6.02 -1.05 -4.68
C CYS A 79 6.47 -0.25 -5.91
N ASN A 80 7.11 0.91 -5.68
CA ASN A 80 7.29 1.91 -6.72
C ASN A 80 8.45 1.60 -7.66
N TYR A 81 9.55 1.05 -7.14
CA TYR A 81 10.76 0.78 -7.94
C TYR A 81 11.48 -0.48 -7.44
N ASP A 82 12.34 -1.03 -8.28
CA ASP A 82 13.34 -2.03 -7.92
C ASP A 82 14.73 -1.61 -8.43
N ASP A 83 15.76 -1.92 -7.65
CA ASP A 83 17.13 -1.51 -7.92
C ASP A 83 17.68 -2.14 -9.19
N ASP A 84 17.32 -3.38 -9.51
CA ASP A 84 17.76 -4.07 -10.70
C ASP A 84 17.23 -3.38 -11.97
N THR A 85 15.94 -3.01 -11.99
CA THR A 85 15.37 -2.26 -13.13
C THR A 85 16.05 -0.89 -13.30
N ILE A 86 16.37 -0.19 -12.20
CA ILE A 86 17.09 1.08 -12.26
C ILE A 86 18.50 0.87 -12.83
N ILE A 87 19.23 -0.16 -12.37
CA ILE A 87 20.57 -0.49 -12.87
C ILE A 87 20.52 -0.88 -14.35
N ASP A 88 19.56 -1.69 -14.77
CA ASP A 88 19.36 -2.06 -16.17
C ASP A 88 19.12 -0.83 -17.04
N ASN A 89 18.28 0.10 -16.62
CA ASN A 89 18.02 1.37 -17.31
C ASN A 89 19.29 2.22 -17.43
N MET A 90 20.07 2.35 -16.37
CA MET A 90 21.34 3.07 -16.39
C MET A 90 22.35 2.44 -17.36
N SER A 91 22.37 1.11 -17.46
CA SER A 91 23.30 0.38 -18.36
C SER A 91 23.07 0.69 -19.84
N ILE A 92 21.84 1.02 -20.21
CA ILE A 92 21.47 1.45 -21.58
C ILE A 92 21.54 2.98 -21.76
N GLY A 93 22.09 3.72 -20.78
CA GLY A 93 22.33 5.16 -20.86
C GLY A 93 21.15 6.04 -20.47
N ASP A 94 20.10 5.48 -19.87
CA ASP A 94 18.98 6.25 -19.34
C ASP A 94 19.23 6.66 -17.87
N TYR A 95 19.97 7.76 -17.68
CA TYR A 95 20.26 8.33 -16.37
C TYR A 95 19.15 9.27 -15.84
N SER A 96 18.05 9.44 -16.57
CA SER A 96 16.92 10.29 -16.14
C SER A 96 16.11 9.64 -15.01
N ARG A 97 16.34 8.36 -14.75
CA ARG A 97 15.61 7.53 -13.80
C ARG A 97 16.47 7.31 -12.56
N SER A 98 16.36 8.22 -11.61
CA SER A 98 16.97 8.10 -10.29
C SER A 98 16.05 7.37 -9.32
N HIS A 99 16.63 6.86 -8.22
CA HIS A 99 15.86 6.29 -7.11
C HIS A 99 14.85 7.33 -6.60
N PRO A 100 13.56 6.98 -6.53
CA PRO A 100 12.54 7.86 -5.96
C PRO A 100 12.72 7.95 -4.45
N GLU A 101 13.40 8.98 -3.97
CA GLU A 101 13.79 9.13 -2.54
C GLU A 101 12.62 9.04 -1.54
N ASN A 102 11.40 9.26 -2.00
CA ASN A 102 10.20 9.32 -1.15
C ASN A 102 9.25 8.15 -1.37
N HIS A 103 9.65 7.13 -2.14
CA HIS A 103 8.84 5.99 -2.49
C HIS A 103 9.46 4.68 -2.02
N MET A 104 8.63 3.64 -1.91
CA MET A 104 9.01 2.33 -1.39
C MET A 104 9.62 1.48 -2.51
N SER A 105 10.82 0.93 -2.25
CA SER A 105 11.42 -0.08 -3.13
C SER A 105 10.74 -1.44 -2.99
N LEU A 106 10.99 -2.32 -3.95
CA LEU A 106 10.56 -3.72 -3.88
C LEU A 106 11.09 -4.41 -2.61
N GLU A 107 12.37 -4.19 -2.27
CA GLU A 107 12.99 -4.78 -1.08
C GLU A 107 12.33 -4.28 0.21
N ALA A 108 12.10 -2.95 0.32
CA ALA A 108 11.43 -2.38 1.49
C ALA A 108 9.96 -2.86 1.60
N CYS A 109 9.29 -3.05 0.47
CA CYS A 109 7.95 -3.63 0.41
C CYS A 109 7.95 -5.07 0.95
N ILE A 110 8.88 -5.91 0.47
CA ILE A 110 9.04 -7.30 0.91
C ILE A 110 9.37 -7.36 2.41
N ASP A 111 10.31 -6.56 2.88
CA ASP A 111 10.69 -6.52 4.29
C ASP A 111 9.49 -6.18 5.18
N TYR A 112 8.73 -5.16 4.81
CA TYR A 112 7.53 -4.79 5.56
C TYR A 112 6.43 -5.86 5.49
N LEU A 113 6.24 -6.51 4.35
CA LEU A 113 5.30 -7.62 4.22
C LEU A 113 5.67 -8.79 5.14
N HIS A 114 6.97 -9.09 5.31
CA HIS A 114 7.44 -10.07 6.30
C HIS A 114 7.13 -9.63 7.74
N GLU A 115 7.25 -8.35 8.06
CA GLU A 115 6.93 -7.85 9.41
C GLU A 115 5.46 -8.03 9.79
N ILE A 116 4.55 -7.88 8.82
CA ILE A 116 3.10 -8.00 9.03
C ILE A 116 2.56 -9.39 8.71
N TYR A 117 3.38 -10.26 8.12
CA TYR A 117 2.97 -11.61 7.74
C TYR A 117 2.40 -12.39 8.92
N SER A 118 1.28 -13.03 8.69
CA SER A 118 0.63 -13.94 9.61
C SER A 118 -0.28 -14.89 8.81
N PRO A 119 -0.73 -16.02 9.39
CA PRO A 119 -1.70 -16.91 8.73
C PRO A 119 -3.00 -16.21 8.30
N SER A 120 -3.27 -15.02 8.81
CA SER A 120 -4.44 -14.23 8.40
C SER A 120 -4.28 -13.53 7.05
N LEU A 121 -3.05 -13.40 6.51
CA LEU A 121 -2.81 -12.71 5.23
C LEU A 121 -3.31 -13.57 4.08
N GLN A 122 -4.26 -13.05 3.32
CA GLN A 122 -4.97 -13.75 2.24
C GLN A 122 -4.74 -13.10 0.87
N GLY A 123 -4.27 -11.86 0.83
CA GLY A 123 -3.99 -11.16 -0.43
C GLY A 123 -3.07 -9.96 -0.27
N VAL A 124 -2.22 -9.76 -1.27
CA VAL A 124 -1.35 -8.58 -1.41
C VAL A 124 -1.63 -7.93 -2.76
N VAL A 125 -1.88 -6.64 -2.75
CA VAL A 125 -2.01 -5.83 -3.97
C VAL A 125 -0.85 -4.86 -4.01
N LEU A 126 0.04 -5.05 -4.98
CA LEU A 126 1.12 -4.12 -5.25
C LEU A 126 0.55 -2.91 -5.99
N TRP A 127 0.77 -1.74 -5.40
CA TRP A 127 0.17 -0.48 -5.80
C TRP A 127 1.23 0.58 -6.08
N HIS A 128 0.88 1.63 -6.80
CA HIS A 128 1.75 2.77 -7.08
C HIS A 128 3.07 2.42 -7.77
N LEU A 129 3.03 1.42 -8.66
CA LEU A 129 4.20 0.98 -9.41
C LEU A 129 4.59 2.04 -10.45
N SER A 130 5.89 2.36 -10.53
CA SER A 130 6.42 3.22 -11.58
C SER A 130 6.51 2.44 -12.90
N SER A 131 5.92 2.97 -13.95
CA SER A 131 5.97 2.34 -15.29
C SER A 131 7.38 2.22 -15.88
N SER A 132 8.36 2.82 -15.25
CA SER A 132 9.74 2.89 -15.74
C SER A 132 10.80 2.39 -14.76
N ASN A 133 10.48 2.28 -13.47
CA ASN A 133 11.48 1.95 -12.45
C ASN A 133 11.20 0.61 -11.77
N VAL A 134 10.18 -0.13 -12.20
CA VAL A 134 9.88 -1.47 -11.71
C VAL A 134 9.40 -2.36 -12.86
N ASP A 135 9.87 -3.59 -12.90
CA ASP A 135 9.27 -4.66 -13.71
C ASP A 135 8.16 -5.31 -12.89
N GLU A 136 6.91 -5.16 -13.35
CA GLU A 136 5.72 -5.68 -12.65
C GLU A 136 5.76 -7.20 -12.45
N GLY A 137 6.26 -7.94 -13.44
CA GLY A 137 6.37 -9.40 -13.39
C GLY A 137 7.39 -9.83 -12.34
N ARG A 138 8.55 -9.16 -12.33
CA ARG A 138 9.60 -9.38 -11.33
C ARG A 138 9.10 -9.03 -9.93
N ALA A 139 8.47 -7.87 -9.73
CA ALA A 139 7.95 -7.46 -8.45
C ALA A 139 6.95 -8.47 -7.89
N MET A 140 5.99 -8.90 -8.71
CA MET A 140 4.99 -9.89 -8.31
C MET A 140 5.65 -11.23 -7.94
N SER A 141 6.53 -11.78 -8.79
CA SER A 141 7.18 -13.05 -8.51
C SER A 141 8.11 -12.99 -7.29
N SER A 142 8.85 -11.88 -7.10
CA SER A 142 9.72 -11.72 -5.93
C SER A 142 8.93 -11.71 -4.62
N VAL A 143 7.77 -11.04 -4.59
CA VAL A 143 6.89 -11.05 -3.40
C VAL A 143 6.29 -12.43 -3.17
N MET A 144 5.83 -13.13 -4.22
CA MET A 144 5.28 -14.49 -4.13
C MET A 144 6.34 -15.47 -3.59
N ASP A 145 7.52 -15.47 -4.16
CA ASP A 145 8.62 -16.35 -3.77
C ASP A 145 9.09 -16.09 -2.34
N SER A 146 9.22 -14.81 -1.96
CA SER A 146 9.69 -14.40 -0.65
C SER A 146 8.73 -14.77 0.48
N LEU A 147 7.42 -14.65 0.25
CA LEU A 147 6.39 -14.97 1.24
C LEU A 147 5.92 -16.43 1.20
N GLY A 148 6.24 -17.17 0.13
CA GLY A 148 5.65 -18.47 -0.14
C GLY A 148 4.14 -18.41 -0.33
N PHE A 149 3.65 -17.37 -1.05
CA PHE A 149 2.26 -16.97 -1.07
C PHE A 149 1.84 -16.53 -2.48
N GLU A 150 0.82 -17.15 -3.04
CA GLU A 150 0.45 -16.98 -4.46
C GLU A 150 -0.53 -15.83 -4.74
N SER A 151 -1.27 -15.36 -3.73
CA SER A 151 -2.32 -14.34 -3.91
C SER A 151 -1.73 -12.93 -3.93
N VAL A 152 -0.84 -12.67 -4.88
CA VAL A 152 -0.23 -11.35 -5.13
C VAL A 152 -0.75 -10.79 -6.44
N TYR A 153 -1.17 -9.54 -6.45
CA TYR A 153 -1.82 -8.88 -7.58
C TYR A 153 -1.13 -7.55 -7.87
N ILE A 154 -1.15 -7.13 -9.14
CA ILE A 154 -0.74 -5.79 -9.56
C ILE A 154 -1.99 -4.93 -9.72
N ALA A 155 -2.03 -3.79 -9.04
CA ALA A 155 -3.12 -2.84 -9.17
C ALA A 155 -3.17 -2.25 -10.58
N ARG A 156 -4.26 -2.52 -11.29
CA ARG A 156 -4.52 -2.01 -12.64
C ARG A 156 -5.97 -1.56 -12.75
N SER A 157 -6.26 -0.68 -13.71
CA SER A 157 -7.64 -0.28 -14.00
C SER A 157 -8.50 -1.51 -14.30
N GLY A 158 -9.61 -1.65 -13.57
CA GLY A 158 -10.54 -2.78 -13.72
C GLY A 158 -10.16 -4.03 -12.91
N LEU A 159 -9.11 -3.99 -12.07
CA LEU A 159 -8.84 -5.08 -11.14
C LEU A 159 -9.97 -5.15 -10.11
N GLU A 160 -10.57 -6.32 -9.99
CA GLU A 160 -11.55 -6.66 -8.95
C GLU A 160 -11.04 -7.85 -8.16
N ILE A 161 -11.05 -7.75 -6.83
CA ILE A 161 -10.64 -8.82 -5.91
C ILE A 161 -11.78 -9.03 -4.93
N GLU A 162 -12.31 -10.25 -4.88
CA GLU A 162 -13.26 -10.63 -3.84
C GLU A 162 -12.48 -10.87 -2.53
N MET A 163 -12.77 -10.07 -1.51
CA MET A 163 -12.18 -10.22 -0.20
C MET A 163 -13.06 -11.14 0.64
N VAL A 164 -12.56 -12.32 0.91
CA VAL A 164 -13.22 -13.32 1.76
C VAL A 164 -12.45 -13.47 3.07
N ARG A 165 -13.11 -13.94 4.11
CA ARG A 165 -12.46 -14.36 5.34
C ARG A 165 -12.45 -15.88 5.37
N ASP A 166 -11.27 -16.48 5.33
CA ASP A 166 -11.15 -17.90 5.59
C ASP A 166 -11.45 -18.17 7.07
N GLU A 167 -12.42 -19.01 7.33
CA GLU A 167 -12.72 -19.53 8.66
C GLU A 167 -11.72 -20.66 8.94
N PHE A 168 -10.69 -20.38 9.75
CA PHE A 168 -9.78 -21.38 10.32
C PHE A 168 -10.26 -21.77 11.72
#